data_60b5c9ce4dc0fa8a0185da3f00326612
#
_entry.id   60b5c9ce4dc0fa8a0185da3f00326612
#
_cell.length_a   1.000
_cell.length_b   1.000
_cell.length_c   1.000
_cell.angle_alpha   90.00
_cell.angle_beta   90.00
_cell.angle_gamma   90.00
#
_symmetry.space_group_name_H-M   'P 1'
#
loop_
_entity.id
_entity.type
_entity.pdbx_description
1 polymer ?
#
loop_
_entity_poly.entity_id
_entity_poly.type
_entity_poly.pdbx_seq_one_letter_code
_entity_poly.pdbx_strand_id
1 'polypeptide(L)'
;MKKSISITLCAALLALSGCSQNTSSDALSSDISSAASESQSTASQEESSGSSLQNGNGGFKVEGTKLLDANGKEFIMRGINHAHTWYLDEDTTAIKAIAETGSNVVRVVCSDGEQWTKDTEDMLETVIDLCIDNEMIAVVEVHDATGKDDKTALDKATDYWIE
;
A
#
# COMPACT_ATOMS: atom_id res chain seq x y z
N MET A 1 -33.62 -33.50 -17.63
CA MET A 1 -34.56 -32.57 -16.95
C MET A 1 -33.75 -31.28 -16.68
N LYS A 2 -34.01 -30.23 -17.44
CA LYS A 2 -33.35 -28.94 -17.33
C LYS A 2 -34.13 -28.07 -16.32
N LYS A 3 -33.54 -27.67 -15.21
CA LYS A 3 -34.15 -26.70 -14.27
C LYS A 3 -33.71 -25.30 -14.69
N SER A 4 -34.72 -24.52 -15.09
CA SER A 4 -34.57 -23.09 -15.36
C SER A 4 -34.61 -22.30 -14.05
N ILE A 5 -33.58 -21.49 -13.82
CA ILE A 5 -33.52 -20.58 -12.66
C ILE A 5 -33.86 -19.18 -13.18
N SER A 6 -35.00 -18.67 -12.74
CA SER A 6 -35.50 -17.34 -13.06
C SER A 6 -34.90 -16.35 -12.05
N ILE A 7 -34.11 -15.38 -12.54
CA ILE A 7 -33.55 -14.30 -11.72
C ILE A 7 -34.50 -13.10 -11.81
N THR A 8 -35.17 -12.78 -10.71
CA THR A 8 -36.00 -11.57 -10.60
C THR A 8 -35.14 -10.41 -10.15
N LEU A 9 -34.98 -9.42 -11.01
CA LEU A 9 -34.26 -8.17 -10.75
C LEU A 9 -35.19 -7.18 -10.04
N CYS A 10 -34.98 -6.90 -8.75
CA CYS A 10 -35.65 -5.83 -8.03
C CYS A 10 -34.85 -4.54 -8.13
N ALA A 11 -35.33 -3.58 -8.91
CA ALA A 11 -34.81 -2.22 -8.93
C ALA A 11 -35.51 -1.39 -7.85
N ALA A 12 -34.76 -0.91 -6.86
CA ALA A 12 -35.24 0.05 -5.87
C ALA A 12 -34.69 1.45 -6.22
N LEU A 13 -35.60 2.33 -6.66
CA LEU A 13 -35.35 3.77 -6.85
C LEU A 13 -35.50 4.49 -5.51
N LEU A 14 -34.43 5.09 -5.01
CA LEU A 14 -34.47 6.03 -3.90
C LEU A 14 -34.29 7.45 -4.42
N ALA A 15 -35.38 8.22 -4.39
CA ALA A 15 -35.36 9.66 -4.63
C ALA A 15 -34.99 10.41 -3.35
N LEU A 16 -33.94 11.21 -3.37
CA LEU A 16 -33.57 12.13 -2.31
C LEU A 16 -33.98 13.56 -2.72
N SER A 17 -34.97 14.09 -2.02
CA SER A 17 -35.41 15.48 -2.09
C SER A 17 -34.44 16.35 -1.31
N GLY A 18 -33.97 17.42 -1.96
CA GLY A 18 -33.18 18.46 -1.35
C GLY A 18 -34.01 19.38 -0.47
N CYS A 19 -33.40 19.92 0.57
CA CYS A 19 -33.86 21.12 1.27
C CYS A 19 -32.70 22.11 1.37
N SER A 20 -32.91 23.23 0.68
CA SER A 20 -32.11 24.47 0.75
C SER A 20 -32.55 25.25 1.96
N GLN A 21 -31.63 25.78 2.78
CA GLN A 21 -31.89 26.97 3.57
C GLN A 21 -30.68 27.88 3.59
N ASN A 22 -30.97 29.07 3.18
CA ASN A 22 -30.20 30.27 3.02
C ASN A 22 -30.30 31.08 4.33
N THR A 23 -29.22 31.60 4.90
CA THR A 23 -29.26 32.79 5.72
C THR A 23 -27.96 33.59 5.59
N SER A 24 -28.20 34.91 5.40
CA SER A 24 -27.29 35.97 5.04
C SER A 24 -26.60 36.60 6.26
N SER A 25 -25.62 37.45 5.87
CA SER A 25 -25.06 38.67 6.57
C SER A 25 -24.02 38.38 7.66
N ASP A 26 -22.88 39.05 7.74
CA ASP A 26 -22.56 40.49 7.54
C ASP A 26 -21.06 40.69 7.28
N ALA A 27 -20.79 41.78 6.61
CA ALA A 27 -19.50 42.33 6.25
C ALA A 27 -18.72 42.87 7.46
N LEU A 28 -17.38 42.80 7.39
CA LEU A 28 -16.51 43.87 7.89
C LEU A 28 -15.18 43.88 7.13
N SER A 29 -14.97 45.02 6.52
CA SER A 29 -13.80 45.52 5.80
C SER A 29 -12.63 45.76 6.75
N SER A 30 -11.41 45.40 6.34
CA SER A 30 -10.23 46.23 6.62
C SER A 30 -9.11 45.90 5.64
N ASP A 31 -8.77 46.89 4.85
CA ASP A 31 -7.59 47.03 4.00
C ASP A 31 -6.30 46.86 4.78
N ILE A 32 -5.31 46.14 4.24
CA ILE A 32 -3.90 46.54 4.33
C ILE A 32 -3.17 46.10 3.07
N SER A 33 -2.46 47.07 2.54
CA SER A 33 -1.71 47.23 1.32
C SER A 33 -0.41 46.41 1.25
N SER A 34 -0.07 45.97 0.04
CA SER A 34 1.26 45.96 -0.61
C SER A 34 2.41 45.14 -0.03
N ALA A 35 2.87 44.16 -0.79
CA ALA A 35 4.21 44.15 -1.41
C ALA A 35 4.33 43.00 -2.41
N ALA A 36 4.51 43.37 -3.67
CA ALA A 36 4.92 42.47 -4.74
C ALA A 36 6.36 42.00 -4.51
N SER A 37 6.59 40.71 -4.61
CA SER A 37 7.92 40.15 -4.86
C SER A 37 7.76 39.06 -5.94
N GLU A 38 8.15 39.43 -7.15
CA GLU A 38 8.34 38.50 -8.27
C GLU A 38 9.45 37.51 -7.93
N SER A 39 9.12 36.24 -7.87
CA SER A 39 10.10 35.18 -7.95
C SER A 39 9.79 34.36 -9.21
N GLN A 40 10.65 34.52 -10.20
CA GLN A 40 10.71 33.68 -11.38
C GLN A 40 10.94 32.23 -10.98
N SER A 41 9.96 31.40 -11.20
CA SER A 41 10.10 29.95 -11.11
C SER A 41 10.56 29.44 -12.49
N THR A 42 11.83 29.12 -12.59
CA THR A 42 12.40 28.30 -13.67
C THR A 42 11.80 26.90 -13.58
N ALA A 43 11.01 26.53 -14.58
CA ALA A 43 10.52 25.18 -14.76
C ALA A 43 11.72 24.31 -15.15
N SER A 44 12.18 23.49 -14.22
CA SER A 44 13.08 22.38 -14.51
C SER A 44 12.23 21.21 -15.00
N GLN A 45 12.40 20.85 -16.25
CA GLN A 45 11.90 19.58 -16.80
C GLN A 45 12.61 18.45 -16.06
N GLU A 46 11.88 17.72 -15.23
CA GLU A 46 12.35 16.42 -14.74
C GLU A 46 12.16 15.40 -15.85
N GLU A 47 13.25 15.02 -16.47
CA GLU A 47 13.32 13.83 -17.32
C GLU A 47 13.00 12.61 -16.46
N SER A 48 11.94 11.89 -16.82
CA SER A 48 11.63 10.56 -16.34
C SER A 48 12.72 9.60 -16.81
N SER A 49 13.81 9.49 -16.04
CA SER A 49 14.74 8.39 -16.21
C SER A 49 14.23 7.20 -15.43
N GLY A 50 13.77 6.18 -16.16
CA GLY A 50 13.47 4.86 -15.62
C GLY A 50 14.69 4.35 -14.84
N SER A 51 14.56 4.28 -13.52
CA SER A 51 15.58 3.73 -12.64
C SER A 51 15.55 2.22 -12.77
N SER A 52 16.39 1.64 -13.61
CA SER A 52 16.74 0.24 -13.49
C SER A 52 17.30 0.03 -12.09
N LEU A 53 16.72 -0.90 -11.34
CA LEU A 53 17.25 -1.37 -10.06
C LEU A 53 18.66 -1.93 -10.31
N GLN A 54 19.66 -1.07 -10.22
CA GLN A 54 21.05 -1.51 -10.28
C GLN A 54 21.36 -2.20 -8.96
N ASN A 55 21.86 -3.43 -9.03
CA ASN A 55 22.37 -4.23 -7.92
C ASN A 55 23.52 -3.50 -7.21
N GLY A 56 23.21 -2.45 -6.49
CA GLY A 56 24.10 -1.83 -5.53
C GLY A 56 24.21 -2.74 -4.30
N ASN A 57 25.41 -3.03 -3.87
CA ASN A 57 25.73 -3.86 -2.69
C ASN A 57 25.25 -3.25 -1.35
N GLY A 58 24.26 -2.36 -1.37
CA GLY A 58 23.71 -1.68 -0.23
C GLY A 58 22.17 -1.72 -0.23
N GLY A 59 21.57 -2.29 0.83
CA GLY A 59 20.13 -2.21 1.08
C GLY A 59 19.70 -0.82 1.53
N PHE A 60 18.47 -0.74 2.03
CA PHE A 60 17.94 0.48 2.65
C PHE A 60 18.74 0.89 3.89
N LYS A 61 18.83 2.19 4.13
CA LYS A 61 19.47 2.79 5.31
C LYS A 61 18.53 3.78 5.97
N VAL A 62 18.59 3.86 7.29
CA VAL A 62 17.90 4.89 8.07
C VAL A 62 18.92 5.98 8.41
N GLU A 63 18.61 7.23 8.03
CA GLU A 63 19.42 8.40 8.38
C GLU A 63 18.53 9.48 9.00
N GLY A 64 18.65 9.70 10.30
CA GLY A 64 17.73 10.54 11.05
C GLY A 64 16.30 10.01 10.98
N THR A 65 15.41 10.76 10.34
CA THR A 65 13.99 10.37 10.13
C THR A 65 13.69 9.88 8.72
N LYS A 66 14.74 9.68 7.89
CA LYS A 66 14.58 9.30 6.50
C LYS A 66 14.98 7.85 6.28
N LEU A 67 14.25 7.18 5.40
CA LEU A 67 14.65 5.92 4.80
C LEU A 67 15.30 6.24 3.46
N LEU A 68 16.54 5.79 3.26
CA LEU A 68 17.28 5.97 2.03
C LEU A 68 17.39 4.63 1.30
N ASP A 69 17.28 4.67 -0.03
CA ASP A 69 17.56 3.51 -0.89
C ASP A 69 19.07 3.22 -1.01
N ALA A 70 19.42 2.20 -1.77
CA ALA A 70 20.80 1.80 -2.01
C ALA A 70 21.69 2.91 -2.67
N ASN A 71 21.05 3.90 -3.31
CA ASN A 71 21.70 5.04 -3.96
C ASN A 71 21.79 6.27 -3.05
N GLY A 72 21.30 6.17 -1.81
CA GLY A 72 21.24 7.29 -0.86
C GLY A 72 20.10 8.27 -1.12
N LYS A 73 19.16 7.93 -2.00
CA LYS A 73 17.95 8.74 -2.26
C LYS A 73 16.88 8.43 -1.23
N GLU A 74 16.15 9.46 -0.78
CA GLU A 74 15.02 9.27 0.14
C GLU A 74 13.93 8.42 -0.52
N PHE A 75 13.57 7.32 0.14
CA PHE A 75 12.51 6.40 -0.27
C PHE A 75 11.28 6.61 0.60
N ILE A 76 10.22 7.11 -0.02
CA ILE A 76 8.93 7.33 0.65
C ILE A 76 8.02 6.15 0.32
N MET A 77 7.72 5.32 1.33
CA MET A 77 6.82 4.17 1.18
C MET A 77 5.39 4.65 0.87
N ARG A 78 4.83 4.13 -0.21
CA ARG A 78 3.41 4.27 -0.57
C ARG A 78 2.91 2.90 -0.97
N GLY A 79 2.04 2.31 -0.18
CA GLY A 79 1.68 0.93 -0.40
C GLY A 79 0.37 0.49 0.21
N ILE A 80 0.02 -0.75 -0.08
CA ILE A 80 -1.21 -1.41 0.34
C ILE A 80 -0.84 -2.73 1.01
N ASN A 81 -1.64 -3.17 1.99
CA ASN A 81 -1.49 -4.49 2.58
C ASN A 81 -2.13 -5.53 1.67
N HIS A 82 -1.41 -6.62 1.42
CA HIS A 82 -1.93 -7.82 0.78
C HIS A 82 -2.02 -8.95 1.80
N ALA A 83 -3.20 -9.52 1.93
CA ALA A 83 -3.50 -10.56 2.91
C ALA A 83 -3.17 -11.96 2.32
N HIS A 84 -1.89 -12.16 1.95
CA HIS A 84 -1.36 -13.33 1.23
C HIS A 84 -1.83 -14.67 1.83
N THR A 85 -1.59 -14.91 3.11
CA THR A 85 -1.91 -16.20 3.76
C THR A 85 -3.39 -16.64 3.64
N TRP A 86 -4.31 -15.71 3.38
CA TRP A 86 -5.74 -16.03 3.19
C TRP A 86 -6.21 -16.02 1.75
N TYR A 87 -5.40 -15.50 0.81
CA TYR A 87 -5.78 -15.27 -0.58
C TYR A 87 -4.68 -15.67 -1.56
N LEU A 88 -4.03 -16.81 -1.36
CA LEU A 88 -2.91 -17.30 -2.16
C LEU A 88 -3.22 -17.37 -3.67
N ASP A 89 -4.43 -17.81 -4.02
CA ASP A 89 -4.86 -17.91 -5.43
C ASP A 89 -5.04 -16.55 -6.11
N GLU A 90 -5.08 -15.46 -5.32
CA GLU A 90 -5.29 -14.09 -5.81
C GLU A 90 -4.00 -13.27 -5.90
N ASP A 91 -2.86 -13.79 -5.48
CA ASP A 91 -1.58 -13.06 -5.41
C ASP A 91 -1.27 -12.34 -6.72
N THR A 92 -1.30 -13.06 -7.85
CA THR A 92 -0.97 -12.49 -9.16
C THR A 92 -1.89 -11.32 -9.52
N THR A 93 -3.20 -11.45 -9.27
CA THR A 93 -4.19 -10.42 -9.57
C THR A 93 -4.04 -9.23 -8.63
N ALA A 94 -3.90 -9.51 -7.33
CA ALA A 94 -3.83 -8.50 -6.29
C ALA A 94 -2.55 -7.65 -6.40
N ILE A 95 -1.38 -8.28 -6.54
CA ILE A 95 -0.09 -7.57 -6.64
C ILE A 95 -0.06 -6.66 -7.86
N LYS A 96 -0.53 -7.15 -9.01
CA LYS A 96 -0.65 -6.34 -10.21
C LYS A 96 -1.58 -5.14 -10.02
N ALA A 97 -2.77 -5.36 -9.44
CA ALA A 97 -3.73 -4.28 -9.17
C ALA A 97 -3.18 -3.24 -8.18
N ILE A 98 -2.39 -3.67 -7.18
CA ILE A 98 -1.70 -2.78 -6.24
C ILE A 98 -0.67 -1.91 -7.00
N ALA A 99 0.13 -2.50 -7.87
CA ALA A 99 1.10 -1.75 -8.69
C ALA A 99 0.42 -0.68 -9.57
N GLU A 100 -0.72 -1.02 -10.18
CA GLU A 100 -1.51 -0.09 -11.01
C GLU A 100 -2.02 1.15 -10.23
N THR A 101 -2.05 1.10 -8.90
CA THR A 101 -2.34 2.29 -8.06
C THR A 101 -1.19 3.29 -7.96
N GLY A 102 0.00 2.94 -8.44
CA GLY A 102 1.25 3.68 -8.24
C GLY A 102 1.92 3.40 -6.89
N SER A 103 1.55 2.30 -6.23
CA SER A 103 2.24 1.80 -5.03
C SER A 103 3.66 1.38 -5.35
N ASN A 104 4.60 1.63 -4.42
CA ASN A 104 6.00 1.18 -4.50
C ASN A 104 6.37 0.17 -3.41
N VAL A 105 5.41 -0.18 -2.55
CA VAL A 105 5.56 -1.13 -1.44
C VAL A 105 4.29 -1.96 -1.30
N VAL A 106 4.44 -3.24 -0.99
CA VAL A 106 3.34 -4.10 -0.53
C VAL A 106 3.71 -4.68 0.82
N ARG A 107 2.84 -4.55 1.82
CA ARG A 107 2.98 -5.33 3.04
C ARG A 107 2.30 -6.68 2.83
N VAL A 108 3.11 -7.74 2.78
CA VAL A 108 2.67 -9.12 2.57
C VAL A 108 2.45 -9.79 3.93
N VAL A 109 1.21 -10.15 4.21
CA VAL A 109 0.79 -10.77 5.48
C VAL A 109 0.89 -12.29 5.36
N CYS A 110 1.77 -12.89 6.17
CA CYS A 110 2.08 -14.31 6.16
C CYS A 110 1.73 -14.98 7.49
N SER A 111 1.76 -16.31 7.52
CA SER A 111 1.52 -17.14 8.70
C SER A 111 2.68 -18.09 8.98
N ASP A 112 3.05 -18.25 10.26
CA ASP A 112 3.99 -19.26 10.75
C ASP A 112 3.33 -20.62 11.02
N GLY A 113 2.01 -20.71 10.83
CA GLY A 113 1.22 -21.92 11.05
C GLY A 113 0.60 -22.04 12.44
N GLU A 114 0.74 -21.04 13.31
CA GLU A 114 0.17 -21.08 14.66
C GLU A 114 -1.35 -20.85 14.66
N GLN A 115 -1.82 -19.93 13.81
CA GLN A 115 -3.25 -19.62 13.71
C GLN A 115 -3.85 -20.03 12.37
N TRP A 116 -3.07 -19.95 11.31
CA TRP A 116 -3.50 -20.27 9.94
C TRP A 116 -2.56 -21.27 9.28
N THR A 117 -2.74 -21.55 8.01
CA THR A 117 -1.84 -22.44 7.26
C THR A 117 -0.47 -21.78 7.15
N LYS A 118 0.60 -22.51 7.51
CA LYS A 118 1.98 -22.01 7.38
C LYS A 118 2.29 -21.69 5.92
N ASP A 119 2.73 -20.49 5.67
CA ASP A 119 3.29 -20.12 4.38
C ASP A 119 4.70 -20.72 4.27
N THR A 120 4.95 -21.43 3.18
CA THR A 120 6.24 -22.07 2.91
C THR A 120 7.21 -21.10 2.24
N GLU A 121 8.49 -21.44 2.23
CA GLU A 121 9.51 -20.68 1.51
C GLU A 121 9.14 -20.47 0.03
N ASP A 122 8.71 -21.52 -0.67
CA ASP A 122 8.27 -21.44 -2.07
C ASP A 122 7.10 -20.46 -2.29
N MET A 123 6.16 -20.41 -1.33
CA MET A 123 5.02 -19.48 -1.39
C MET A 123 5.48 -18.04 -1.19
N LEU A 124 6.38 -17.81 -0.25
CA LEU A 124 6.97 -16.49 -0.02
C LEU A 124 7.81 -16.03 -1.20
N GLU A 125 8.65 -16.90 -1.75
CA GLU A 125 9.44 -16.62 -2.97
C GLU A 125 8.51 -16.17 -4.10
N THR A 126 7.43 -16.90 -4.32
CA THR A 126 6.45 -16.58 -5.38
C THR A 126 5.87 -15.18 -5.23
N VAL A 127 5.38 -14.81 -4.04
CA VAL A 127 4.76 -13.50 -3.83
C VAL A 127 5.79 -12.36 -3.85
N ILE A 128 7.01 -12.62 -3.38
CA ILE A 128 8.11 -11.66 -3.44
C ILE A 128 8.51 -11.41 -4.90
N ASP A 129 8.64 -12.45 -5.70
CA ASP A 129 8.96 -12.33 -7.13
C ASP A 129 7.87 -11.56 -7.88
N LEU A 130 6.59 -11.79 -7.56
CA LEU A 130 5.49 -10.98 -8.10
C LEU A 130 5.64 -9.49 -7.74
N CYS A 131 6.07 -9.18 -6.52
CA CYS A 131 6.34 -7.79 -6.13
C CYS A 131 7.50 -7.20 -6.93
N ILE A 132 8.60 -7.96 -7.09
CA ILE A 132 9.78 -7.54 -7.85
C ILE A 132 9.43 -7.30 -9.31
N ASP A 133 8.68 -8.21 -9.94
CA ASP A 133 8.24 -8.11 -11.34
C ASP A 133 7.35 -6.89 -11.59
N ASN A 134 6.70 -6.40 -10.54
CA ASN A 134 5.88 -5.18 -10.58
C ASN A 134 6.58 -3.95 -9.96
N GLU A 135 7.91 -3.99 -9.83
CA GLU A 135 8.77 -2.89 -9.34
C GLU A 135 8.40 -2.38 -7.94
N MET A 136 7.90 -3.26 -7.07
CA MET A 136 7.51 -2.96 -5.69
C MET A 136 8.42 -3.66 -4.68
N ILE A 137 8.59 -3.04 -3.52
CA ILE A 137 9.25 -3.65 -2.36
C ILE A 137 8.23 -4.49 -1.59
N ALA A 138 8.55 -5.76 -1.33
CA ALA A 138 7.80 -6.60 -0.41
C ALA A 138 8.27 -6.34 1.04
N VAL A 139 7.33 -5.99 1.91
CA VAL A 139 7.53 -5.94 3.37
C VAL A 139 6.77 -7.11 3.96
N VAL A 140 7.47 -8.20 4.18
CA VAL A 140 6.88 -9.46 4.65
C VAL A 140 6.77 -9.45 6.17
N GLU A 141 5.66 -9.91 6.72
CA GLU A 141 5.45 -10.00 8.17
C GLU A 141 4.66 -11.26 8.54
N VAL A 142 4.93 -11.82 9.72
CA VAL A 142 4.18 -12.93 10.32
C VAL A 142 3.06 -12.37 11.20
N HIS A 143 1.82 -12.76 10.89
CA HIS A 143 0.64 -12.17 11.52
C HIS A 143 0.11 -12.94 12.74
N ASP A 144 0.53 -14.17 12.93
CA ASP A 144 0.04 -15.09 13.97
C ASP A 144 0.25 -14.58 15.40
N ALA A 145 1.30 -13.80 15.63
CA ALA A 145 1.58 -13.18 16.92
C ALA A 145 0.83 -11.86 17.16
N THR A 146 0.02 -11.38 16.18
CA THR A 146 -0.70 -10.12 16.32
C THR A 146 -1.67 -10.15 17.49
N GLY A 147 -1.55 -9.16 18.38
CA GLY A 147 -2.37 -9.05 19.59
C GLY A 147 -1.96 -10.00 20.72
N LYS A 148 -0.88 -10.77 20.55
CA LYS A 148 -0.29 -11.61 21.60
C LYS A 148 0.94 -10.92 22.17
N ASP A 149 1.06 -10.92 23.50
CA ASP A 149 2.20 -10.36 24.23
C ASP A 149 2.99 -11.45 24.98
N ASP A 150 2.68 -12.72 24.77
CA ASP A 150 3.37 -13.84 25.35
C ASP A 150 4.65 -14.22 24.57
N LYS A 151 5.67 -14.62 25.32
CA LYS A 151 6.98 -14.97 24.76
C LYS A 151 6.90 -16.13 23.77
N THR A 152 6.01 -17.09 23.98
CA THR A 152 5.92 -18.29 23.13
C THR A 152 5.47 -17.95 21.71
N ALA A 153 4.48 -17.07 21.56
CA ALA A 153 4.02 -16.62 20.26
C ALA A 153 5.09 -15.82 19.52
N LEU A 154 5.83 -14.97 20.24
CA LEU A 154 6.94 -14.19 19.68
C LEU A 154 8.13 -15.07 19.29
N ASP A 155 8.46 -16.07 20.09
CA ASP A 155 9.54 -17.02 19.78
C ASP A 155 9.19 -17.80 18.48
N LYS A 156 7.97 -18.29 18.32
CA LYS A 156 7.54 -18.99 17.11
C LYS A 156 7.65 -18.13 15.85
N ALA A 157 7.16 -16.89 15.92
CA ALA A 157 7.30 -15.96 14.81
C ALA A 157 8.78 -15.68 14.47
N THR A 158 9.65 -15.67 15.48
CA THR A 158 11.10 -15.50 15.29
C THR A 158 11.71 -16.75 14.65
N ASP A 159 11.38 -17.95 15.15
CA ASP A 159 11.87 -19.22 14.64
C ASP A 159 11.53 -19.41 13.15
N TYR A 160 10.33 -18.99 12.74
CA TYR A 160 9.90 -19.01 11.34
C TYR A 160 10.84 -18.23 10.39
N TRP A 161 11.47 -17.15 10.86
CA TRP A 161 12.41 -16.35 10.06
C TRP A 161 13.85 -16.88 10.07
N ILE A 162 14.13 -17.91 10.88
CA ILE A 162 15.48 -18.47 11.05
C ILE A 162 15.63 -19.82 10.34
N GLU A 163 14.50 -20.51 10.10
CA GLU A 163 14.47 -21.78 9.36
C GLU A 163 14.98 -21.61 7.92
#